data_bac94a47af3c8a3aea80a6e43a653a7f
#
_entry.id   bac94a47af3c8a3aea80a6e43a653a7f
#
_cell.length_a   1.000
_cell.length_b   1.000
_cell.length_c   1.000
_cell.angle_alpha   90.00
_cell.angle_beta   90.00
_cell.angle_gamma   90.00
#
_symmetry.space_group_name_H-M   'P 1'
#
loop_
_entity.id
_entity.type
_entity.pdbx_description
1 polymer ?
#
loop_
_entity_poly.entity_id
_entity_poly.type
_entity_poly.pdbx_seq_one_letter_code
_entity_poly.pdbx_strand_id
1 'polypeptide(L)'
;MKSILLVEDDKSLNQGITLKLKKEGYRVSSAFSLEETEELFASAAWDLLICDVGLPDGSGLDFCRRVRQVSDVFILFLTALDSEIDMVTAYDLGADDYMTKPFSLMVLVSKVHAFMRRTREAPASCIVSGDILLSLREMKAFRQRPEGGAEPVPLSKKELQLLLLLMENACQILTKEQILERVWGAEGQFVDDNTVPVNISRLRGKIGGSYIQNVRGIGYIWTEESFRE
;
A
#
# COMPACT_ATOMS: atom_id res chain seq x y z
N MET A 1 15.62 -10.43 -9.05
CA MET A 1 16.31 -10.35 -7.74
C MET A 1 16.00 -8.99 -7.18
N LYS A 2 15.49 -8.91 -5.95
CA LYS A 2 15.07 -7.64 -5.32
C LYS A 2 16.30 -6.79 -4.98
N SER A 3 16.16 -5.46 -5.17
CA SER A 3 17.25 -4.48 -5.03
C SER A 3 17.01 -3.54 -3.84
N ILE A 4 18.03 -3.37 -3.05
CA ILE A 4 18.04 -2.52 -1.86
C ILE A 4 19.13 -1.45 -2.03
N LEU A 5 18.78 -0.20 -1.80
CA LEU A 5 19.74 0.88 -1.61
C LEU A 5 19.88 1.12 -0.10
N LEU A 6 21.10 0.93 0.41
CA LEU A 6 21.44 1.13 1.81
C LEU A 6 22.29 2.42 1.93
N VAL A 7 21.82 3.33 2.76
CA VAL A 7 22.46 4.62 3.03
C VAL A 7 22.81 4.68 4.51
N GLU A 8 24.07 4.59 4.84
CA GLU A 8 24.60 4.55 6.21
C GLU A 8 26.07 4.97 6.19
N ASP A 9 26.43 5.99 6.90
CA ASP A 9 27.79 6.55 6.91
C ASP A 9 28.78 5.74 7.76
N ASP A 10 28.29 5.04 8.81
CA ASP A 10 29.13 4.09 9.55
C ASP A 10 29.48 2.89 8.66
N LYS A 11 30.74 2.85 8.23
CA LYS A 11 31.25 1.81 7.33
C LYS A 11 31.11 0.40 7.89
N SER A 12 31.29 0.23 9.20
CA SER A 12 31.20 -1.07 9.85
C SER A 12 29.76 -1.58 9.89
N LEU A 13 28.83 -0.70 10.24
CA LEU A 13 27.40 -1.00 10.26
C LEU A 13 26.88 -1.25 8.85
N ASN A 14 27.22 -0.38 7.89
CA ASN A 14 26.85 -0.54 6.48
C ASN A 14 27.34 -1.88 5.92
N GLN A 15 28.60 -2.23 6.16
CA GLN A 15 29.15 -3.51 5.71
C GLN A 15 28.45 -4.70 6.36
N GLY A 16 28.14 -4.64 7.66
CA GLY A 16 27.42 -5.68 8.39
C GLY A 16 26.03 -5.91 7.84
N ILE A 17 25.27 -4.83 7.61
CA ILE A 17 23.94 -4.89 7.00
C ILE A 17 24.02 -5.44 5.58
N THR A 18 24.94 -4.91 4.77
CA THR A 18 25.12 -5.34 3.37
C THR A 18 25.42 -6.83 3.26
N LEU A 19 26.37 -7.34 4.05
CA LEU A 19 26.72 -8.77 4.04
C LEU A 19 25.54 -9.64 4.46
N LYS A 20 24.80 -9.21 5.48
CA LYS A 20 23.64 -9.95 5.98
C LYS A 20 22.53 -9.99 4.92
N LEU A 21 22.17 -8.87 4.32
CA LEU A 21 21.12 -8.81 3.30
C LEU A 21 21.50 -9.54 2.00
N LYS A 22 22.78 -9.51 1.60
CA LYS A 22 23.27 -10.31 0.46
C LYS A 22 23.15 -11.82 0.73
N LYS A 23 23.39 -12.28 1.96
CA LYS A 23 23.17 -13.69 2.35
C LYS A 23 21.71 -14.11 2.27
N GLU A 24 20.77 -13.16 2.48
CA GLU A 24 19.33 -13.40 2.32
C GLU A 24 18.87 -13.36 0.84
N GLY A 25 19.79 -13.17 -0.11
CA GLY A 25 19.51 -13.22 -1.55
C GLY A 25 19.09 -11.88 -2.16
N TYR A 26 19.32 -10.76 -1.50
CA TYR A 26 19.06 -9.42 -2.06
C TYR A 26 20.27 -8.86 -2.80
N ARG A 27 20.01 -8.04 -3.82
CA ARG A 27 21.03 -7.18 -4.41
C ARG A 27 21.11 -5.90 -3.59
N VAL A 28 22.24 -5.59 -2.99
CA VAL A 28 22.44 -4.43 -2.14
C VAL A 28 23.50 -3.53 -2.73
N SER A 29 23.15 -2.26 -2.95
CA SER A 29 24.09 -1.17 -3.21
C SER A 29 24.16 -0.29 -1.97
N SER A 30 25.38 0.13 -1.61
CA SER A 30 25.66 0.92 -0.44
C SER A 30 26.09 2.33 -0.84
N ALA A 31 25.58 3.34 -0.12
CA ALA A 31 26.01 4.73 -0.15
C ALA A 31 26.41 5.16 1.27
N PHE A 32 27.34 6.10 1.38
CA PHE A 32 27.86 6.60 2.64
C PHE A 32 27.59 8.10 2.84
N SER A 33 26.95 8.73 1.85
CA SER A 33 26.56 10.13 1.83
C SER A 33 25.30 10.34 1.00
N LEU A 34 24.68 11.53 1.12
CA LEU A 34 23.52 11.88 0.27
C LEU A 34 23.93 12.02 -1.20
N GLU A 35 25.11 12.58 -1.48
CA GLU A 35 25.62 12.74 -2.84
C GLU A 35 25.69 11.37 -3.56
N GLU A 36 26.37 10.38 -2.95
CA GLU A 36 26.42 9.00 -3.48
C GLU A 36 25.02 8.38 -3.62
N THR A 37 24.14 8.70 -2.67
CA THR A 37 22.77 8.18 -2.66
C THR A 37 21.95 8.70 -3.85
N GLU A 38 22.05 9.98 -4.16
CA GLU A 38 21.32 10.62 -5.27
C GLU A 38 21.77 10.03 -6.62
N GLU A 39 23.08 9.84 -6.80
CA GLU A 39 23.62 9.19 -8.01
C GLU A 39 23.12 7.75 -8.17
N LEU A 40 23.19 6.95 -7.10
CA LEU A 40 22.74 5.56 -7.13
C LEU A 40 21.23 5.46 -7.29
N PHE A 41 20.47 6.33 -6.62
CA PHE A 41 19.01 6.33 -6.71
C PHE A 41 18.54 6.64 -8.13
N ALA A 42 19.17 7.60 -8.81
CA ALA A 42 18.86 7.96 -10.20
C ALA A 42 19.27 6.88 -11.21
N SER A 43 20.24 6.03 -10.89
CA SER A 43 20.83 5.06 -11.83
C SER A 43 20.01 3.77 -12.01
N ALA A 44 19.11 3.45 -11.09
CA ALA A 44 18.37 2.18 -11.08
C ALA A 44 17.02 2.27 -10.37
N ALA A 45 16.16 1.27 -10.61
CA ALA A 45 14.95 1.08 -9.82
C ALA A 45 15.25 0.26 -8.55
N TRP A 46 14.68 0.70 -7.44
CA TRP A 46 14.88 0.11 -6.12
C TRP A 46 13.57 -0.43 -5.55
N ASP A 47 13.63 -1.58 -4.88
CA ASP A 47 12.48 -2.16 -4.18
C ASP A 47 12.39 -1.67 -2.73
N LEU A 48 13.52 -1.27 -2.13
CA LEU A 48 13.61 -0.75 -0.76
C LEU A 48 14.79 0.22 -0.65
N LEU A 49 14.53 1.33 0.04
CA LEU A 49 15.53 2.26 0.54
C LEU A 49 15.66 2.08 2.05
N ILE A 50 16.85 1.77 2.54
CA ILE A 50 17.19 1.78 3.97
C ILE A 50 18.09 2.99 4.16
N CYS A 51 17.68 3.96 4.95
CA CYS A 51 18.38 5.26 5.04
C CYS A 51 18.58 5.67 6.49
N ASP A 52 19.82 6.01 6.84
CA ASP A 52 20.06 6.76 8.08
C ASP A 52 19.49 8.17 7.97
N VAL A 53 18.96 8.67 9.07
CA VAL A 53 18.48 10.05 9.18
C VAL A 53 19.63 11.03 9.26
N GLY A 54 20.68 10.71 10.01
CA GLY A 54 21.84 11.58 10.24
C GLY A 54 23.01 11.22 9.34
N LEU A 55 23.17 11.92 8.23
CA LEU A 55 24.28 11.73 7.28
C LEU A 55 25.25 12.91 7.33
N PRO A 56 26.53 12.73 6.98
CA PRO A 56 27.56 13.75 7.13
C PRO A 56 27.33 15.00 6.28
N ASP A 57 26.58 14.86 5.19
CA ASP A 57 26.31 15.90 4.19
C ASP A 57 24.86 16.36 4.17
N GLY A 58 24.02 15.91 5.15
CA GLY A 58 22.65 16.41 5.29
C GLY A 58 21.69 15.44 5.95
N SER A 59 20.38 15.70 5.79
CA SER A 59 19.33 14.93 6.41
C SER A 59 18.76 13.88 5.46
N GLY A 60 18.78 12.60 5.88
CA GLY A 60 18.08 11.52 5.19
C GLY A 60 16.57 11.77 5.06
N LEU A 61 15.97 12.50 6.00
CA LEU A 61 14.55 12.89 5.93
C LEU A 61 14.25 13.80 4.73
N ASP A 62 15.11 14.79 4.48
CA ASP A 62 14.94 15.71 3.35
C ASP A 62 15.15 15.00 2.01
N PHE A 63 16.08 14.05 1.96
CA PHE A 63 16.24 13.17 0.80
C PHE A 63 14.98 12.35 0.56
N CYS A 64 14.45 11.69 1.57
CA CYS A 64 13.23 10.89 1.44
C CYS A 64 12.00 11.70 1.03
N ARG A 65 11.86 12.96 1.50
CA ARG A 65 10.83 13.88 1.03
C ARG A 65 10.92 14.11 -0.49
N ARG A 66 12.13 14.27 -1.05
CA ARG A 66 12.34 14.40 -2.50
C ARG A 66 12.02 13.08 -3.23
N VAL A 67 12.43 11.95 -2.68
CA VAL A 67 12.12 10.62 -3.24
C VAL A 67 10.62 10.41 -3.37
N ARG A 68 9.83 10.79 -2.36
CA ARG A 68 8.36 10.65 -2.38
C ARG A 68 7.66 11.47 -3.47
N GLN A 69 8.29 12.50 -4.02
CA GLN A 69 7.73 13.26 -5.13
C GLN A 69 7.80 12.49 -6.47
N VAL A 70 8.68 11.48 -6.55
CA VAL A 70 8.98 10.78 -7.82
C VAL A 70 8.90 9.26 -7.71
N SER A 71 8.74 8.69 -6.52
CA SER A 71 8.79 7.25 -6.29
C SER A 71 8.00 6.80 -5.06
N ASP A 72 7.33 5.65 -5.19
CA ASP A 72 6.66 4.94 -4.10
C ASP A 72 7.54 3.80 -3.51
N VAL A 73 8.86 3.86 -3.69
CA VAL A 73 9.79 2.88 -3.11
C VAL A 73 9.61 2.80 -1.60
N PHE A 74 9.62 1.59 -1.03
CA PHE A 74 9.56 1.45 0.42
C PHE A 74 10.78 2.09 1.09
N ILE A 75 10.53 2.89 2.16
CA ILE A 75 11.57 3.58 2.92
C ILE A 75 11.55 3.11 4.37
N LEU A 76 12.67 2.52 4.80
CA LEU A 76 12.95 2.17 6.18
C LEU A 76 14.04 3.08 6.72
N PHE A 77 13.71 3.92 7.71
CA PHE A 77 14.72 4.72 8.38
C PHE A 77 15.50 3.93 9.44
N LEU A 78 16.80 4.19 9.48
CA LEU A 78 17.66 3.87 10.63
C LEU A 78 17.92 5.20 11.35
N THR A 79 17.72 5.26 12.65
CA THR A 79 17.84 6.54 13.36
C THR A 79 18.37 6.36 14.79
N ALA A 80 19.18 7.28 15.25
CA ALA A 80 19.54 7.44 16.66
C ALA A 80 18.49 8.26 17.44
N LEU A 81 17.52 8.85 16.72
CA LEU A 81 16.46 9.66 17.32
C LEU A 81 15.42 8.73 17.98
N ASP A 82 15.19 8.94 19.26
CA ASP A 82 14.31 8.16 20.10
C ASP A 82 13.08 8.96 20.60
N SER A 83 12.96 10.22 20.16
CA SER A 83 11.82 11.05 20.54
C SER A 83 10.56 10.73 19.73
N GLU A 84 9.39 10.75 20.38
CA GLU A 84 8.08 10.56 19.71
C GLU A 84 7.85 11.59 18.60
N ILE A 85 8.37 12.80 18.74
CA ILE A 85 8.23 13.89 17.74
C ILE A 85 8.97 13.55 16.45
N ASP A 86 10.17 12.97 16.56
CA ASP A 86 10.96 12.57 15.39
C ASP A 86 10.30 11.40 14.64
N MET A 87 9.69 10.47 15.38
CA MET A 87 8.94 9.35 14.79
C MET A 87 7.71 9.84 14.00
N VAL A 88 6.91 10.73 14.59
CA VAL A 88 5.75 11.33 13.90
C VAL A 88 6.21 12.07 12.64
N THR A 89 7.28 12.86 12.76
CA THR A 89 7.85 13.59 11.61
C THR A 89 8.29 12.66 10.48
N ALA A 90 8.92 11.53 10.80
CA ALA A 90 9.35 10.55 9.80
C ALA A 90 8.15 9.94 9.04
N TYR A 91 7.06 9.60 9.73
CA TYR A 91 5.83 9.10 9.09
C TYR A 91 5.12 10.18 8.25
N ASP A 92 5.04 11.42 8.74
CA ASP A 92 4.45 12.54 7.99
C ASP A 92 5.23 12.85 6.70
N LEU A 93 6.54 12.56 6.69
CA LEU A 93 7.40 12.68 5.52
C LEU A 93 7.31 11.49 4.54
N GLY A 94 6.50 10.49 4.88
CA GLY A 94 6.19 9.35 4.01
C GLY A 94 7.10 8.13 4.20
N ALA A 95 7.74 7.99 5.36
CA ALA A 95 8.41 6.74 5.72
C ALA A 95 7.37 5.60 5.87
N ASP A 96 7.75 4.41 5.45
CA ASP A 96 6.91 3.21 5.65
C ASP A 96 7.18 2.56 7.01
N ASP A 97 8.42 2.71 7.52
CA ASP A 97 8.80 2.21 8.86
C ASP A 97 10.11 2.85 9.31
N TYR A 98 10.45 2.67 10.58
CA TYR A 98 11.72 3.12 11.16
C TYR A 98 12.28 2.07 12.14
N MET A 99 13.58 2.22 12.44
CA MET A 99 14.30 1.40 13.42
C MET A 99 15.30 2.24 14.18
N THR A 100 15.18 2.25 15.51
CA THR A 100 16.10 2.99 16.38
C THR A 100 17.41 2.24 16.60
N LYS A 101 18.53 2.98 16.55
CA LYS A 101 19.85 2.48 16.90
C LYS A 101 20.03 2.53 18.43
N PRO A 102 20.61 1.47 19.08
CA PRO A 102 21.13 0.25 18.49
C PRO A 102 20.03 -0.79 18.20
N PHE A 103 20.15 -1.53 17.09
CA PHE A 103 19.18 -2.55 16.67
C PHE A 103 19.81 -3.92 16.40
N SER A 104 18.97 -4.94 16.41
CA SER A 104 19.38 -6.29 16.00
C SER A 104 19.31 -6.43 14.48
N LEU A 105 20.39 -6.95 13.86
CA LEU A 105 20.39 -7.31 12.43
C LEU A 105 19.31 -8.33 12.08
N MET A 106 18.92 -9.21 13.01
CA MET A 106 17.82 -10.16 12.78
C MET A 106 16.47 -9.45 12.67
N VAL A 107 16.23 -8.42 13.49
CA VAL A 107 15.01 -7.62 13.43
C VAL A 107 14.98 -6.83 12.13
N LEU A 108 16.11 -6.23 11.70
CA LEU A 108 16.22 -5.56 10.41
C LEU A 108 15.86 -6.51 9.27
N VAL A 109 16.45 -7.69 9.22
CA VAL A 109 16.14 -8.70 8.18
C VAL A 109 14.67 -9.09 8.19
N SER A 110 14.07 -9.28 9.36
CA SER A 110 12.65 -9.63 9.48
C SER A 110 11.75 -8.51 8.92
N LYS A 111 12.08 -7.24 9.19
CA LYS A 111 11.39 -6.09 8.59
C LYS A 111 11.58 -6.07 7.07
N VAL A 112 12.80 -6.22 6.58
CA VAL A 112 13.10 -6.28 5.14
C VAL A 112 12.32 -7.41 4.46
N HIS A 113 12.27 -8.60 5.06
CA HIS A 113 11.46 -9.71 4.54
C HIS A 113 9.97 -9.36 4.47
N ALA A 114 9.44 -8.66 5.49
CA ALA A 114 8.04 -8.23 5.51
C ALA A 114 7.74 -7.22 4.39
N PHE A 115 8.64 -6.24 4.15
CA PHE A 115 8.51 -5.30 3.03
C PHE A 115 8.63 -5.99 1.68
N MET A 116 9.65 -6.87 1.52
CA MET A 116 9.88 -7.58 0.27
C MET A 116 8.79 -8.59 -0.07
N ARG A 117 8.07 -9.10 0.93
CA ARG A 117 6.87 -9.90 0.72
C ARG A 117 5.72 -9.04 0.20
N ARG A 118 5.52 -7.85 0.77
CA ARG A 118 4.55 -6.85 0.28
C ARG A 118 4.87 -6.38 -1.15
N THR A 119 6.15 -6.39 -1.55
CA THR A 119 6.57 -6.11 -2.94
C THR A 119 6.57 -7.35 -3.84
N ARG A 120 6.51 -8.58 -3.32
CA ARG A 120 6.25 -9.81 -4.10
C ARG A 120 4.77 -10.03 -4.35
N GLU A 121 3.99 -9.76 -3.37
CA GLU A 121 2.64 -9.32 -3.46
C GLU A 121 2.79 -7.79 -3.70
N ALA A 122 2.98 -7.34 -4.94
CA ALA A 122 2.29 -6.13 -5.34
C ALA A 122 0.86 -6.43 -4.88
N PRO A 123 0.27 -5.74 -3.86
CA PRO A 123 -1.12 -5.98 -3.54
C PRO A 123 -1.78 -5.87 -4.88
N ALA A 124 -2.44 -6.96 -5.29
CA ALA A 124 -3.06 -7.02 -6.59
C ALA A 124 -3.51 -5.58 -6.86
N SER A 125 -2.84 -4.91 -7.78
CA SER A 125 -3.04 -3.46 -7.93
C SER A 125 -4.47 -3.20 -8.35
N CYS A 126 -5.14 -4.30 -8.70
CA CYS A 126 -6.50 -4.33 -9.13
C CYS A 126 -7.25 -5.56 -8.59
N ILE A 127 -8.52 -5.41 -8.34
CA ILE A 127 -9.48 -6.53 -8.20
C ILE A 127 -10.29 -6.54 -9.48
N VAL A 128 -10.31 -7.68 -10.16
CA VAL A 128 -11.07 -7.87 -11.40
C VAL A 128 -12.22 -8.85 -11.14
N SER A 129 -13.40 -8.50 -11.60
CA SER A 129 -14.59 -9.36 -11.53
C SER A 129 -15.51 -9.06 -12.71
N GLY A 130 -15.67 -10.04 -13.61
CA GLY A 130 -16.36 -9.83 -14.89
C GLY A 130 -15.67 -8.71 -15.71
N ASP A 131 -16.43 -7.68 -16.11
CA ASP A 131 -15.91 -6.51 -16.81
C ASP A 131 -15.51 -5.34 -15.87
N ILE A 132 -15.63 -5.52 -14.56
CA ILE A 132 -15.29 -4.50 -13.57
C ILE A 132 -13.86 -4.70 -13.06
N LEU A 133 -13.05 -3.64 -13.14
CA LEU A 133 -11.71 -3.54 -12.61
C LEU A 133 -11.68 -2.44 -11.55
N LEU A 134 -11.27 -2.79 -10.34
CA LEU A 134 -11.08 -1.86 -9.24
C LEU A 134 -9.57 -1.68 -8.97
N SER A 135 -9.02 -0.53 -9.33
CA SER A 135 -7.65 -0.16 -9.00
C SER A 135 -7.56 0.21 -7.51
N LEU A 136 -6.85 -0.59 -6.74
CA LEU A 136 -6.59 -0.33 -5.32
C LEU A 136 -5.58 0.80 -5.13
N ARG A 137 -4.66 0.98 -6.08
CA ARG A 137 -3.66 2.04 -6.08
C ARG A 137 -4.29 3.41 -6.32
N GLU A 138 -5.13 3.51 -7.36
CA GLU A 138 -5.77 4.77 -7.74
C GLU A 138 -7.07 5.04 -6.97
N MET A 139 -7.58 4.03 -6.25
CA MET A 139 -8.91 4.04 -5.64
C MET A 139 -9.98 4.47 -6.64
N LYS A 140 -9.97 3.82 -7.82
CA LYS A 140 -10.91 4.06 -8.93
C LYS A 140 -11.41 2.76 -9.51
N ALA A 141 -12.66 2.78 -9.97
CA ALA A 141 -13.25 1.67 -10.70
C ALA A 141 -13.27 1.96 -12.19
N PHE A 142 -13.08 0.91 -12.99
CA PHE A 142 -13.13 0.95 -14.45
C PHE A 142 -13.99 -0.19 -14.96
N ARG A 143 -14.58 0.00 -16.14
CA ARG A 143 -15.21 -1.06 -16.91
C ARG A 143 -14.34 -1.40 -18.11
N GLN A 144 -14.00 -2.67 -18.25
CA GLN A 144 -13.28 -3.19 -19.41
C GLN A 144 -14.22 -3.28 -20.61
N ARG A 145 -13.72 -2.91 -21.79
CA ARG A 145 -14.48 -3.01 -23.05
C ARG A 145 -14.06 -4.28 -23.80
N PRO A 146 -15.01 -4.95 -24.48
CA PRO A 146 -14.70 -6.13 -25.30
C PRO A 146 -13.66 -5.86 -26.41
N GLU A 147 -13.64 -4.64 -26.93
CA GLU A 147 -12.70 -4.20 -28.00
C GLU A 147 -11.34 -3.75 -27.46
N GLY A 148 -11.11 -3.88 -26.16
CA GLY A 148 -9.91 -3.41 -25.46
C GLY A 148 -10.07 -2.00 -24.91
N GLY A 149 -9.30 -1.72 -23.84
CA GLY A 149 -9.38 -0.47 -23.08
C GLY A 149 -10.31 -0.53 -21.89
N ALA A 150 -10.21 0.46 -21.01
CA ALA A 150 -11.01 0.58 -19.80
C ALA A 150 -11.64 1.98 -19.69
N GLU A 151 -12.90 2.05 -19.30
CA GLU A 151 -13.65 3.30 -19.11
C GLU A 151 -13.85 3.54 -17.61
N PRO A 152 -13.53 4.73 -17.07
CA PRO A 152 -13.71 5.01 -15.67
C PRO A 152 -15.19 5.00 -15.27
N VAL A 153 -15.51 4.33 -14.17
CA VAL A 153 -16.83 4.35 -13.55
C VAL A 153 -16.83 5.42 -12.43
N PRO A 154 -17.61 6.50 -12.56
CA PRO A 154 -17.60 7.59 -11.59
C PRO A 154 -18.32 7.19 -10.31
N LEU A 155 -17.57 6.77 -9.31
CA LEU A 155 -18.06 6.39 -7.99
C LEU A 155 -17.72 7.45 -6.93
N SER A 156 -18.65 7.70 -6.02
CA SER A 156 -18.35 8.45 -4.80
C SER A 156 -17.48 7.61 -3.85
N LYS A 157 -16.86 8.24 -2.85
CA LYS A 157 -16.01 7.56 -1.87
C LYS A 157 -16.74 6.37 -1.18
N LYS A 158 -18.01 6.55 -0.80
CA LYS A 158 -18.81 5.49 -0.15
C LYS A 158 -19.22 4.38 -1.13
N GLU A 159 -19.54 4.72 -2.38
CA GLU A 159 -19.83 3.72 -3.41
C GLU A 159 -18.58 2.89 -3.75
N LEU A 160 -17.40 3.51 -3.78
CA LEU A 160 -16.14 2.81 -4.01
C LEU A 160 -15.79 1.86 -2.85
N GLN A 161 -15.97 2.31 -1.59
CA GLN A 161 -15.79 1.46 -0.42
C GLN A 161 -16.76 0.28 -0.42
N LEU A 162 -18.02 0.51 -0.83
CA LEU A 162 -19.03 -0.52 -0.95
C LEU A 162 -18.67 -1.53 -2.06
N LEU A 163 -18.22 -1.06 -3.22
CA LEU A 163 -17.75 -1.92 -4.30
C LEU A 163 -16.56 -2.79 -3.85
N LEU A 164 -15.56 -2.19 -3.21
CA LEU A 164 -14.40 -2.90 -2.67
C LEU A 164 -14.84 -4.01 -1.70
N LEU A 165 -15.70 -3.67 -0.74
CA LEU A 165 -16.21 -4.63 0.24
C LEU A 165 -16.93 -5.82 -0.42
N LEU A 166 -17.77 -5.56 -1.43
CA LEU A 166 -18.51 -6.59 -2.14
C LEU A 166 -17.58 -7.49 -2.98
N MET A 167 -16.63 -6.90 -3.70
CA MET A 167 -15.67 -7.65 -4.52
C MET A 167 -14.70 -8.48 -3.66
N GLU A 168 -14.25 -7.97 -2.51
CA GLU A 168 -13.40 -8.74 -1.59
C GLU A 168 -14.12 -9.93 -0.94
N ASN A 169 -15.45 -9.89 -0.87
CA ASN A 169 -16.28 -10.95 -0.33
C ASN A 169 -17.18 -11.55 -1.45
N ALA A 170 -16.62 -11.66 -2.66
CA ALA A 170 -17.33 -12.22 -3.81
C ALA A 170 -17.89 -13.62 -3.50
N CYS A 171 -19.09 -13.90 -4.01
CA CYS A 171 -19.83 -15.14 -3.79
C CYS A 171 -20.19 -15.41 -2.30
N GLN A 172 -20.04 -14.41 -1.42
CA GLN A 172 -20.46 -14.49 -0.02
C GLN A 172 -21.61 -13.51 0.26
N ILE A 173 -22.52 -13.92 1.13
CA ILE A 173 -23.64 -13.07 1.54
C ILE A 173 -23.12 -12.12 2.63
N LEU A 174 -23.30 -10.82 2.42
CA LEU A 174 -23.05 -9.79 3.42
C LEU A 174 -24.39 -9.26 3.96
N THR A 175 -24.56 -9.25 5.27
CA THR A 175 -25.76 -8.67 5.89
C THR A 175 -25.73 -7.15 5.79
N LYS A 176 -26.89 -6.51 5.94
CA LYS A 176 -26.97 -5.04 5.93
C LYS A 176 -26.14 -4.43 7.06
N GLU A 177 -26.14 -5.07 8.23
CA GLU A 177 -25.40 -4.65 9.40
C GLU A 177 -23.88 -4.72 9.16
N GLN A 178 -23.40 -5.82 8.56
CA GLN A 178 -21.98 -5.97 8.19
C GLN A 178 -21.54 -4.91 7.17
N ILE A 179 -22.38 -4.62 6.19
CA ILE A 179 -22.10 -3.59 5.18
C ILE A 179 -22.08 -2.21 5.85
N LEU A 180 -23.05 -1.92 6.72
CA LEU A 180 -23.17 -0.65 7.41
C LEU A 180 -21.94 -0.42 8.29
N GLU A 181 -21.57 -1.39 9.11
CA GLU A 181 -20.43 -1.32 10.01
C GLU A 181 -19.11 -1.08 9.24
N ARG A 182 -18.86 -1.86 8.18
CA ARG A 182 -17.59 -1.78 7.44
C ARG A 182 -17.44 -0.54 6.56
N VAL A 183 -18.53 -0.02 6.00
CA VAL A 183 -18.49 1.13 5.09
C VAL A 183 -18.74 2.45 5.81
N TRP A 184 -19.54 2.47 6.89
CA TRP A 184 -19.89 3.68 7.64
C TRP A 184 -19.32 3.71 9.06
N GLY A 185 -18.93 2.56 9.65
CA GLY A 185 -18.25 2.48 10.95
C GLY A 185 -19.01 3.19 12.07
N ALA A 186 -18.27 4.00 12.86
CA ALA A 186 -18.85 4.76 13.97
C ALA A 186 -19.90 5.82 13.51
N GLU A 187 -19.84 6.28 12.27
CA GLU A 187 -20.88 7.15 11.68
C GLU A 187 -22.19 6.40 11.49
N GLY A 188 -22.14 5.05 11.43
CA GLY A 188 -23.31 4.20 11.21
C GLY A 188 -24.34 4.19 12.33
N GLN A 189 -23.99 4.64 13.54
CA GLN A 189 -24.95 4.74 14.67
C GLN A 189 -26.03 5.81 14.47
N PHE A 190 -25.85 6.71 13.49
CA PHE A 190 -26.78 7.78 13.15
C PHE A 190 -27.33 7.68 11.73
N VAL A 191 -27.15 6.52 11.06
CA VAL A 191 -27.48 6.34 9.65
C VAL A 191 -28.80 5.56 9.53
N ASP A 192 -29.72 6.09 8.70
CA ASP A 192 -31.03 5.48 8.41
C ASP A 192 -30.88 4.06 7.82
N ASP A 193 -31.81 3.16 8.19
CA ASP A 193 -31.93 1.77 7.71
C ASP A 193 -31.93 1.67 6.16
N ASN A 194 -32.30 2.74 5.49
CA ASN A 194 -32.31 2.84 4.02
C ASN A 194 -30.95 3.18 3.38
N THR A 195 -29.91 3.48 4.17
CA THR A 195 -28.61 3.91 3.63
C THR A 195 -27.97 2.83 2.77
N VAL A 196 -27.93 1.59 3.24
CA VAL A 196 -27.35 0.48 2.48
C VAL A 196 -28.17 0.22 1.20
N PRO A 197 -29.50 0.03 1.23
CA PRO A 197 -30.32 -0.16 0.02
C PRO A 197 -30.13 0.94 -1.03
N VAL A 198 -30.11 2.20 -0.62
CA VAL A 198 -29.98 3.35 -1.53
C VAL A 198 -28.60 3.35 -2.20
N ASN A 199 -27.52 3.10 -1.44
CA ASN A 199 -26.16 3.05 -2.02
C ASN A 199 -25.97 1.81 -2.91
N ILE A 200 -26.54 0.66 -2.58
CA ILE A 200 -26.57 -0.52 -3.46
C ILE A 200 -27.30 -0.20 -4.77
N SER A 201 -28.45 0.47 -4.70
CA SER A 201 -29.20 0.86 -5.90
C SER A 201 -28.40 1.80 -6.80
N ARG A 202 -27.75 2.81 -6.21
CA ARG A 202 -26.87 3.75 -6.94
C ARG A 202 -25.68 3.04 -7.57
N LEU A 203 -25.03 2.15 -6.82
CA LEU A 203 -23.90 1.38 -7.31
C LEU A 203 -24.30 0.50 -8.50
N ARG A 204 -25.43 -0.24 -8.39
CA ARG A 204 -26.00 -1.03 -9.50
C ARG A 204 -26.24 -0.21 -10.76
N GLY A 205 -26.77 1.00 -10.62
CA GLY A 205 -27.01 1.91 -11.74
C GLY A 205 -25.73 2.29 -12.48
N LYS A 206 -24.58 2.28 -11.79
CA LYS A 206 -23.28 2.67 -12.35
C LYS A 206 -22.47 1.50 -12.90
N ILE A 207 -22.52 0.33 -12.21
CA ILE A 207 -21.74 -0.85 -12.60
C ILE A 207 -22.56 -1.91 -13.39
N GLY A 208 -23.86 -1.73 -13.53
CA GLY A 208 -24.78 -2.72 -14.08
C GLY A 208 -25.48 -3.57 -13.01
N GLY A 209 -26.68 -4.03 -13.34
CA GLY A 209 -27.57 -4.66 -12.36
C GLY A 209 -27.28 -6.14 -12.03
N SER A 210 -26.43 -6.82 -12.81
CA SER A 210 -26.21 -8.29 -12.68
C SER A 210 -25.28 -8.67 -11.54
N TYR A 211 -24.31 -7.82 -11.19
CA TYR A 211 -23.25 -8.13 -10.21
C TYR A 211 -23.73 -8.27 -8.77
N ILE A 212 -24.70 -7.47 -8.35
CA ILE A 212 -25.17 -7.45 -6.98
C ILE A 212 -26.59 -8.00 -6.93
N GLN A 213 -26.83 -9.06 -6.18
CA GLN A 213 -28.15 -9.61 -5.97
C GLN A 213 -28.62 -9.46 -4.52
N ASN A 214 -29.95 -9.31 -4.35
CA ASN A 214 -30.58 -9.32 -3.03
C ASN A 214 -30.78 -10.76 -2.58
N VAL A 215 -30.36 -11.06 -1.36
CA VAL A 215 -30.76 -12.26 -0.65
C VAL A 215 -31.86 -11.86 0.33
N ARG A 216 -33.12 -12.22 -0.02
CA ARG A 216 -34.32 -11.74 0.69
C ARG A 216 -34.26 -12.00 2.19
N GLY A 217 -34.41 -10.93 2.98
CA GLY A 217 -34.39 -10.99 4.44
C GLY A 217 -33.01 -11.09 5.08
N ILE A 218 -31.91 -11.21 4.29
CA ILE A 218 -30.56 -11.41 4.80
C ILE A 218 -29.65 -10.22 4.42
N GLY A 219 -29.46 -9.97 3.10
CA GLY A 219 -28.53 -8.93 2.69
C GLY A 219 -28.27 -8.96 1.18
N TYR A 220 -27.00 -8.82 0.81
CA TYR A 220 -26.56 -8.70 -0.58
C TYR A 220 -25.39 -9.64 -0.86
N ILE A 221 -25.29 -10.09 -2.12
CA ILE A 221 -24.21 -10.93 -2.61
C ILE A 221 -23.66 -10.34 -3.92
N TRP A 222 -22.35 -10.32 -4.06
CA TRP A 222 -21.67 -10.14 -5.33
C TRP A 222 -21.58 -11.51 -6.02
N THR A 223 -22.13 -11.63 -7.23
CA THR A 223 -22.38 -12.93 -7.87
C THR A 223 -21.24 -13.48 -8.70
N GLU A 224 -20.32 -12.62 -9.13
CA GLU A 224 -19.19 -13.02 -9.96
C GLU A 224 -17.95 -13.27 -9.09
N GLU A 225 -17.12 -14.23 -9.48
CA GLU A 225 -15.83 -14.44 -8.83
C GLU A 225 -14.93 -13.22 -9.01
N SER A 226 -14.12 -12.91 -7.99
CA SER A 226 -13.18 -11.80 -8.00
C SER A 226 -11.76 -12.33 -7.87
N PHE A 227 -10.87 -11.79 -8.67
CA PHE A 227 -9.45 -12.14 -8.68
C PHE A 227 -8.60 -10.89 -8.42
N ARG A 228 -7.53 -11.06 -7.68
CA ARG A 228 -6.54 -10.00 -7.47
C ARG A 228 -5.40 -10.14 -8.45
N GLU A 229 -5.09 -9.06 -9.20
CA GLU A 229 -4.00 -8.96 -10.17
C GLU A 229 -2.97 -7.89 -9.78
#